data_0096376a96b5b02721a2c29518a4112d
#
_entry.id   0096376a96b5b02721a2c29518a4112d
#
_cell.length_a   1.000
_cell.length_b   1.000
_cell.length_c   1.000
_cell.angle_alpha   90.00
_cell.angle_beta   90.00
_cell.angle_gamma   90.00
#
_symmetry.space_group_name_H-M   'P 1'
#
loop_
_entity.id
_entity.type
_entity.pdbx_description
1 polymer ?
#
loop_
_entity_poly.entity_id
_entity_poly.type
_entity_poly.pdbx_seq_one_letter_code
_entity_poly.pdbx_strand_id
1 'polypeptide(L)'
;MSIHYYSCINDSPHTLIMELNMQAYFDQLDRVRYEGPKTTNPLAFRHYNPDELVLGKRMEDHLRFAACYWHTFCWNGADMFGVGSFDRPWQQPGEAIELAKRKADVAFEFFHKLNVPYYCFHDVDVSPEGASLKEYLNNFAQMVDVLAAKQQQSGVKLLWGTANCFTNPRYGAGAATNPDPEVFSWAATQVVTAMNATHQLGGENYVLWGGREGYETLLNTDLRQEREQIGRFMQMVVDHKHKIGFRGTLLIEPKPQEPTKHQYDYDVATVYGFLKQFGLEKEIKVNIEANHATLAGHSFHHEIASAIALGIFGSVDANRGDPQLGWDTDQFPNSVEENALVM
;
A
#
# COMPACT_ATOMS: atom_id res chain seq x y z
N MET A 1 -59.20 42.86 -17.18
CA MET A 1 -58.87 41.68 -16.37
C MET A 1 -57.99 40.78 -17.21
N SER A 2 -56.68 40.92 -17.04
CA SER A 2 -55.69 40.22 -17.87
C SER A 2 -55.04 39.15 -16.99
N ILE A 3 -55.11 37.93 -17.42
CA ILE A 3 -54.46 36.77 -16.77
C ILE A 3 -53.12 36.57 -17.48
N HIS A 4 -52.00 36.73 -16.74
CA HIS A 4 -50.67 36.41 -17.25
C HIS A 4 -50.28 35.01 -16.81
N TYR A 5 -49.98 34.17 -17.77
CA TYR A 5 -49.30 32.89 -17.57
C TYR A 5 -47.81 33.14 -17.32
N TYR A 6 -47.30 32.66 -16.19
CA TYR A 6 -45.85 32.50 -15.98
C TYR A 6 -45.49 31.05 -16.25
N SER A 7 -44.57 30.89 -17.21
CA SER A 7 -43.93 29.63 -17.52
C SER A 7 -42.94 29.25 -16.45
N CYS A 8 -43.04 28.01 -15.92
CA CYS A 8 -42.04 27.43 -15.06
C CYS A 8 -40.78 27.13 -15.87
N ILE A 9 -39.70 27.84 -15.56
CA ILE A 9 -38.35 27.46 -15.99
C ILE A 9 -37.85 26.40 -15.02
N ASN A 10 -37.49 25.22 -15.55
CA ASN A 10 -36.80 24.16 -14.84
C ASN A 10 -35.38 24.63 -14.50
N ASP A 11 -35.14 25.02 -13.28
CA ASP A 11 -33.78 25.16 -12.74
C ASP A 11 -33.29 23.78 -12.26
N SER A 12 -32.45 23.16 -13.06
CA SER A 12 -31.61 22.05 -12.62
C SER A 12 -30.67 22.55 -11.51
N PRO A 13 -30.45 21.81 -10.43
CA PRO A 13 -29.49 22.22 -9.43
C PRO A 13 -28.07 22.10 -10.04
N HIS A 14 -27.52 23.23 -10.42
CA HIS A 14 -26.07 23.33 -10.65
C HIS A 14 -25.37 23.02 -9.33
N THR A 15 -24.79 21.82 -9.25
CA THR A 15 -23.83 21.46 -8.23
C THR A 15 -22.69 22.48 -8.33
N LEU A 16 -22.59 23.33 -7.31
CA LEU A 16 -21.49 24.25 -7.13
C LEU A 16 -20.24 23.40 -6.85
N ILE A 17 -19.53 23.01 -7.89
CA ILE A 17 -18.19 22.45 -7.74
C ILE A 17 -17.34 23.64 -7.30
N MET A 18 -16.98 23.66 -6.01
CA MET A 18 -15.90 24.50 -5.53
C MET A 18 -14.64 24.05 -6.30
N GLU A 19 -14.28 24.79 -7.32
CA GLU A 19 -12.93 24.76 -7.90
C GLU A 19 -11.98 25.28 -6.82
N LEU A 20 -11.50 24.38 -5.99
CA LEU A 20 -10.26 24.61 -5.26
C LEU A 20 -9.21 24.82 -6.36
N ASN A 21 -8.49 25.95 -6.31
CA ASN A 21 -7.32 26.23 -7.14
C ASN A 21 -6.24 25.18 -6.86
N MET A 22 -6.43 23.96 -7.36
CA MET A 22 -5.44 22.90 -7.28
C MET A 22 -4.42 23.13 -8.40
N GLN A 23 -3.17 23.23 -8.04
CA GLN A 23 -2.11 23.23 -9.03
C GLN A 23 -2.10 21.85 -9.71
N ALA A 24 -2.48 21.80 -10.99
CA ALA A 24 -2.41 20.57 -11.77
C ALA A 24 -0.97 20.31 -12.17
N TYR A 25 -0.53 19.06 -11.99
CA TYR A 25 0.84 18.60 -12.32
C TYR A 25 0.89 17.83 -13.63
N PHE A 26 -0.24 17.26 -14.05
CA PHE A 26 -0.37 16.41 -15.23
C PHE A 26 -1.47 16.90 -16.18
N ASP A 27 -1.77 18.19 -16.17
CA ASP A 27 -2.81 18.81 -17.01
C ASP A 27 -2.59 18.62 -18.52
N GLN A 28 -1.31 18.55 -18.94
CA GLN A 28 -0.93 18.35 -20.35
C GLN A 28 -1.08 16.90 -20.82
N LEU A 29 -1.38 15.96 -19.92
CA LEU A 29 -1.53 14.55 -20.24
C LEU A 29 -3.01 14.17 -20.31
N ASP A 30 -3.38 13.49 -21.39
CA ASP A 30 -4.68 12.84 -21.46
C ASP A 30 -4.75 11.61 -20.53
N ARG A 31 -5.96 11.23 -20.16
CA ARG A 31 -6.18 10.01 -19.39
C ARG A 31 -5.80 8.80 -20.23
N VAL A 32 -4.93 7.92 -19.68
CA VAL A 32 -4.52 6.68 -20.32
C VAL A 32 -5.73 5.76 -20.50
N ARG A 33 -5.92 5.24 -21.72
CA ARG A 33 -7.03 4.38 -22.09
C ARG A 33 -6.58 3.23 -22.99
N TYR A 34 -7.41 2.24 -23.14
CA TYR A 34 -7.20 1.21 -24.14
C TYR A 34 -7.50 1.77 -25.55
N GLU A 35 -6.53 1.65 -26.43
CA GLU A 35 -6.63 2.06 -27.85
C GLU A 35 -6.36 0.90 -28.81
N GLY A 36 -6.04 -0.27 -28.26
CA GLY A 36 -5.77 -1.48 -29.04
C GLY A 36 -4.32 -1.60 -29.53
N PRO A 37 -3.96 -2.77 -30.07
CA PRO A 37 -2.56 -3.13 -30.34
C PRO A 37 -1.90 -2.34 -31.47
N LYS A 38 -2.69 -1.64 -32.29
CA LYS A 38 -2.18 -0.84 -33.42
C LYS A 38 -1.93 0.64 -33.06
N THR A 39 -2.25 1.07 -31.87
CA THR A 39 -2.04 2.46 -31.46
C THR A 39 -0.55 2.83 -31.50
N THR A 40 -0.29 4.07 -31.93
CA THR A 40 1.04 4.69 -31.86
C THR A 40 1.19 5.60 -30.65
N ASN A 41 0.13 5.78 -29.87
CA ASN A 41 0.16 6.56 -28.64
C ASN A 41 0.99 5.83 -27.58
N PRO A 42 2.14 6.37 -27.11
CA PRO A 42 2.97 5.74 -26.10
C PRO A 42 2.29 5.72 -24.71
N LEU A 43 1.28 6.57 -24.47
CA LEU A 43 0.53 6.68 -23.23
C LEU A 43 -0.85 6.04 -23.34
N ALA A 44 -0.96 4.91 -24.03
CA ALA A 44 -2.18 4.14 -24.16
C ALA A 44 -1.95 2.67 -23.83
N PHE A 45 -2.96 2.01 -23.29
CA PHE A 45 -2.95 0.57 -23.13
C PHE A 45 -3.16 -0.10 -24.50
N ARG A 46 -2.21 -0.92 -24.90
CA ARG A 46 -2.26 -1.65 -26.18
C ARG A 46 -2.92 -3.01 -26.06
N HIS A 47 -2.70 -3.68 -24.94
CA HIS A 47 -3.09 -5.08 -24.73
C HIS A 47 -4.03 -5.25 -23.52
N TYR A 48 -4.03 -4.32 -22.59
CA TYR A 48 -4.94 -4.33 -21.45
C TYR A 48 -6.23 -3.59 -21.82
N ASN A 49 -7.30 -4.37 -22.02
CA ASN A 49 -8.66 -3.84 -22.20
C ASN A 49 -9.45 -4.09 -20.90
N PRO A 50 -9.70 -3.06 -20.07
CA PRO A 50 -10.40 -3.23 -18.80
C PRO A 50 -11.84 -3.75 -18.96
N ASP A 51 -12.47 -3.50 -20.10
CA ASP A 51 -13.85 -3.89 -20.38
C ASP A 51 -13.98 -5.29 -21.01
N GLU A 52 -12.88 -5.94 -21.37
CA GLU A 52 -12.89 -7.28 -21.96
C GLU A 52 -13.47 -8.30 -20.98
N LEU A 53 -14.42 -9.09 -21.45
CA LEU A 53 -15.03 -10.16 -20.65
C LEU A 53 -14.19 -11.44 -20.75
N VAL A 54 -13.61 -11.85 -19.63
CA VAL A 54 -12.85 -13.09 -19.48
C VAL A 54 -13.52 -13.94 -18.39
N LEU A 55 -13.90 -15.16 -18.69
CA LEU A 55 -14.58 -16.07 -17.77
C LEU A 55 -15.83 -15.43 -17.07
N GLY A 56 -16.54 -14.54 -17.80
CA GLY A 56 -17.75 -13.89 -17.33
C GLY A 56 -17.54 -12.66 -16.41
N LYS A 57 -16.31 -12.21 -16.22
CA LYS A 57 -15.97 -10.98 -15.49
C LYS A 57 -15.19 -10.04 -16.40
N ARG A 58 -15.26 -8.73 -16.12
CA ARG A 58 -14.41 -7.74 -16.80
C ARG A 58 -12.94 -7.96 -16.42
N MET A 59 -12.04 -7.64 -17.33
CA MET A 59 -10.61 -7.76 -17.08
C MET A 59 -10.18 -6.93 -15.85
N GLU A 60 -10.72 -5.74 -15.63
CA GLU A 60 -10.42 -4.93 -14.45
C GLU A 60 -10.90 -5.56 -13.13
N ASP A 61 -11.89 -6.46 -13.16
CA ASP A 61 -12.35 -7.19 -11.98
C ASP A 61 -11.43 -8.40 -11.64
N HIS A 62 -10.67 -8.87 -12.64
CA HIS A 62 -9.62 -9.86 -12.45
C HIS A 62 -8.31 -9.19 -12.00
N LEU A 63 -7.91 -8.12 -12.67
CA LEU A 63 -6.65 -7.40 -12.45
C LEU A 63 -6.94 -6.05 -11.78
N ARG A 64 -7.06 -6.06 -10.47
CA ARG A 64 -7.34 -4.88 -9.66
C ARG A 64 -6.06 -4.12 -9.37
N PHE A 65 -5.55 -3.40 -10.38
CA PHE A 65 -4.32 -2.63 -10.25
C PHE A 65 -4.44 -1.50 -9.24
N ALA A 66 -3.43 -1.40 -8.37
CA ALA A 66 -3.25 -0.30 -7.43
C ALA A 66 -1.91 0.40 -7.68
N ALA A 67 -1.86 1.70 -7.43
CA ALA A 67 -0.61 2.44 -7.39
C ALA A 67 -0.14 2.59 -5.94
N CYS A 68 1.13 2.29 -5.69
CA CYS A 68 1.75 2.51 -4.39
C CYS A 68 2.07 4.00 -4.18
N TYR A 69 1.86 4.46 -2.94
CA TYR A 69 2.05 5.87 -2.61
C TYR A 69 3.52 6.22 -2.37
N TRP A 70 4.28 5.30 -1.77
CA TRP A 70 5.65 5.54 -1.30
C TRP A 70 6.67 5.79 -2.40
N HIS A 71 6.76 4.96 -3.42
CA HIS A 71 7.74 5.13 -4.50
C HIS A 71 7.44 6.35 -5.37
N THR A 72 6.20 6.51 -5.78
CA THR A 72 5.82 7.54 -6.74
C THR A 72 5.87 8.92 -6.12
N PHE A 73 5.35 9.09 -4.90
CA PHE A 73 5.10 10.43 -4.34
C PHE A 73 6.00 10.80 -3.17
N CYS A 74 6.56 9.82 -2.45
CA CYS A 74 7.37 10.04 -1.24
C CYS A 74 8.85 9.90 -1.47
N TRP A 75 9.26 8.93 -2.30
CA TRP A 75 10.67 8.65 -2.52
C TRP A 75 11.39 9.78 -3.26
N ASN A 76 12.54 10.15 -2.72
CA ASN A 76 13.38 11.23 -3.23
C ASN A 76 14.68 10.74 -3.90
N GLY A 77 14.81 9.44 -4.13
CA GLY A 77 16.02 8.84 -4.70
C GLY A 77 17.13 8.56 -3.69
N ALA A 78 16.83 8.63 -2.38
CA ALA A 78 17.79 8.21 -1.35
C ALA A 78 17.84 6.68 -1.25
N ASP A 79 19.04 6.16 -1.02
CA ASP A 79 19.31 4.76 -0.73
C ASP A 79 20.39 4.63 0.33
N MET A 80 20.89 3.41 0.59
CA MET A 80 21.94 3.18 1.58
C MET A 80 23.31 3.76 1.18
N PHE A 81 23.49 4.20 -0.06
CA PHE A 81 24.76 4.70 -0.61
C PHE A 81 24.75 6.21 -0.83
N GLY A 82 23.60 6.86 -0.79
CA GLY A 82 23.50 8.27 -1.07
C GLY A 82 22.22 8.95 -0.63
N VAL A 83 22.29 10.29 -0.59
CA VAL A 83 21.15 11.16 -0.31
C VAL A 83 20.24 11.26 -1.52
N GLY A 84 19.04 11.82 -1.32
CA GLY A 84 18.06 11.98 -2.39
C GLY A 84 18.60 12.70 -3.62
N SER A 85 18.26 12.17 -4.78
CA SER A 85 18.67 12.65 -6.09
C SER A 85 17.51 13.12 -6.98
N PHE A 86 16.29 12.99 -6.50
CA PHE A 86 15.09 13.44 -7.20
C PHE A 86 14.54 14.72 -6.59
N ASP A 87 14.28 15.70 -7.45
CA ASP A 87 13.54 16.90 -7.10
C ASP A 87 12.06 16.71 -7.50
N ARG A 88 11.20 16.59 -6.51
CA ARG A 88 9.76 16.42 -6.71
C ARG A 88 9.06 17.77 -6.59
N PRO A 89 8.36 18.26 -7.63
CA PRO A 89 7.71 19.58 -7.61
C PRO A 89 6.73 19.78 -6.45
N TRP A 90 6.14 18.71 -5.95
CA TRP A 90 5.20 18.75 -4.81
C TRP A 90 5.88 18.68 -3.43
N GLN A 91 7.17 18.38 -3.36
CA GLN A 91 7.94 18.31 -2.11
C GLN A 91 8.64 19.64 -1.77
N GLN A 92 7.99 20.75 -2.06
CA GLN A 92 8.53 22.08 -1.74
C GLN A 92 8.40 22.38 -0.24
N PRO A 93 9.27 23.21 0.34
CA PRO A 93 9.20 23.61 1.74
C PRO A 93 7.82 24.19 2.13
N GLY A 94 7.35 23.88 3.32
CA GLY A 94 6.06 24.36 3.86
C GLY A 94 5.64 23.61 5.12
N GLU A 95 4.48 23.95 5.65
CA GLU A 95 3.89 23.24 6.76
C GLU A 95 3.61 21.78 6.42
N ALA A 96 3.99 20.86 7.30
CA ALA A 96 4.00 19.43 7.02
C ALA A 96 2.63 18.88 6.59
N ILE A 97 1.55 19.32 7.23
CA ILE A 97 0.20 18.89 6.90
C ILE A 97 -0.26 19.43 5.53
N GLU A 98 0.14 20.64 5.16
CA GLU A 98 -0.18 21.23 3.85
C GLU A 98 0.61 20.55 2.73
N LEU A 99 1.85 20.11 3.01
CA LEU A 99 2.62 19.29 2.08
C LEU A 99 1.97 17.92 1.86
N ALA A 100 1.44 17.31 2.92
CA ALA A 100 0.72 16.04 2.82
C ALA A 100 -0.56 16.18 1.99
N LYS A 101 -1.33 17.26 2.18
CA LYS A 101 -2.53 17.55 1.36
C LYS A 101 -2.17 17.75 -0.11
N ARG A 102 -1.13 18.55 -0.40
CA ARG A 102 -0.64 18.76 -1.77
C ARG A 102 -0.21 17.44 -2.43
N LYS A 103 0.48 16.59 -1.67
CA LYS A 103 0.88 15.26 -2.15
C LYS A 103 -0.34 14.39 -2.47
N ALA A 104 -1.40 14.47 -1.67
CA ALA A 104 -2.66 13.78 -1.95
C ALA A 104 -3.34 14.32 -3.23
N ASP A 105 -3.30 15.63 -3.47
CA ASP A 105 -3.82 16.22 -4.72
C ASP A 105 -3.10 15.63 -5.93
N VAL A 106 -1.77 15.64 -5.91
CA VAL A 106 -0.93 15.07 -6.98
C VAL A 106 -1.20 13.58 -7.19
N ALA A 107 -1.29 12.82 -6.09
CA ALA A 107 -1.49 11.38 -6.15
C ALA A 107 -2.83 11.04 -6.83
N PHE A 108 -3.91 11.67 -6.43
CA PHE A 108 -5.23 11.40 -7.01
C PHE A 108 -5.37 11.92 -8.45
N GLU A 109 -4.70 13.04 -8.82
CA GLU A 109 -4.57 13.42 -10.21
C GLU A 109 -3.86 12.36 -11.04
N PHE A 110 -2.72 11.83 -10.53
CA PHE A 110 -1.96 10.78 -11.19
C PHE A 110 -2.79 9.49 -11.35
N PHE A 111 -3.46 9.03 -10.30
CA PHE A 111 -4.30 7.83 -10.37
C PHE A 111 -5.40 7.97 -11.42
N HIS A 112 -6.03 9.14 -11.47
CA HIS A 112 -7.04 9.44 -12.48
C HIS A 112 -6.45 9.44 -13.90
N LYS A 113 -5.31 10.11 -14.12
CA LYS A 113 -4.64 10.17 -15.43
C LYS A 113 -4.15 8.79 -15.88
N LEU A 114 -3.59 8.01 -14.98
CA LEU A 114 -3.12 6.65 -15.28
C LEU A 114 -4.27 5.63 -15.44
N ASN A 115 -5.47 6.00 -15.02
CA ASN A 115 -6.65 5.13 -15.01
C ASN A 115 -6.48 3.90 -14.12
N VAL A 116 -5.86 4.08 -12.96
CA VAL A 116 -5.68 3.04 -11.94
C VAL A 116 -6.80 3.16 -10.91
N PRO A 117 -7.58 2.09 -10.69
CA PRO A 117 -8.78 2.14 -9.83
C PRO A 117 -8.48 2.10 -8.33
N TYR A 118 -7.27 1.72 -7.92
CA TYR A 118 -6.91 1.56 -6.52
C TYR A 118 -5.58 2.23 -6.19
N TYR A 119 -5.37 2.48 -4.89
CA TYR A 119 -4.08 2.91 -4.33
C TYR A 119 -3.78 2.18 -3.02
N CYS A 120 -2.51 2.23 -2.60
CA CYS A 120 -2.02 1.69 -1.33
C CYS A 120 -1.14 2.71 -0.63
N PHE A 121 -1.10 2.70 0.71
CA PHE A 121 -0.25 3.62 1.47
C PHE A 121 0.26 3.02 2.78
N HIS A 122 1.40 3.55 3.26
CA HIS A 122 1.75 3.53 4.68
C HIS A 122 1.25 4.83 5.33
N ASP A 123 0.89 4.78 6.60
CA ASP A 123 0.38 5.93 7.35
C ASP A 123 1.27 7.18 7.23
N VAL A 124 2.59 7.03 7.33
CA VAL A 124 3.55 8.14 7.23
C VAL A 124 3.80 8.63 5.79
N ASP A 125 3.37 7.87 4.78
CA ASP A 125 3.42 8.33 3.40
C ASP A 125 2.39 9.44 3.15
N VAL A 126 1.23 9.29 3.75
CA VAL A 126 0.09 10.19 3.55
C VAL A 126 -0.02 11.26 4.62
N SER A 127 0.63 11.08 5.77
CA SER A 127 0.53 11.99 6.91
C SER A 127 1.88 12.22 7.58
N PRO A 128 2.21 13.45 8.02
CA PRO A 128 3.40 13.66 8.83
C PRO A 128 3.22 13.01 10.21
N GLU A 129 4.24 12.30 10.69
CA GLU A 129 4.22 11.63 11.98
C GLU A 129 4.14 12.64 13.15
N GLY A 130 4.80 13.80 13.02
CA GLY A 130 4.89 14.78 14.11
C GLY A 130 5.90 14.36 15.20
N ALA A 131 5.99 15.14 16.26
CA ALA A 131 6.93 14.94 17.36
C ALA A 131 6.35 14.13 18.53
N SER A 132 5.07 13.78 18.51
CA SER A 132 4.38 13.08 19.60
C SER A 132 3.26 12.19 19.07
N LEU A 133 2.87 11.19 19.87
CA LEU A 133 1.73 10.34 19.54
C LEU A 133 0.44 11.15 19.31
N LYS A 134 0.25 12.22 20.09
CA LYS A 134 -0.91 13.10 19.93
C LYS A 134 -0.91 13.81 18.58
N GLU A 135 0.24 14.29 18.14
CA GLU A 135 0.39 14.92 16.82
C GLU A 135 0.19 13.90 15.70
N TYR A 136 0.80 12.72 15.81
CA TYR A 136 0.57 11.63 14.87
C TYR A 136 -0.92 11.34 14.68
N LEU A 137 -1.66 11.12 15.79
CA LEU A 137 -3.08 10.81 15.74
C LEU A 137 -3.91 11.95 15.10
N ASN A 138 -3.60 13.20 15.45
CA ASN A 138 -4.30 14.37 14.92
C ASN A 138 -4.02 14.57 13.43
N ASN A 139 -2.76 14.48 13.01
CA ASN A 139 -2.34 14.65 11.63
C ASN A 139 -2.96 13.56 10.74
N PHE A 140 -2.87 12.32 11.20
CA PHE A 140 -3.38 11.19 10.43
C PHE A 140 -4.90 11.24 10.30
N ALA A 141 -5.64 11.61 11.37
CA ALA A 141 -7.09 11.80 11.29
C ALA A 141 -7.49 12.86 10.24
N GLN A 142 -6.79 14.01 10.22
CA GLN A 142 -7.01 15.04 9.20
C GLN A 142 -6.77 14.50 7.78
N MET A 143 -5.70 13.74 7.59
CA MET A 143 -5.40 13.19 6.27
C MET A 143 -6.37 12.09 5.85
N VAL A 144 -6.90 11.30 6.78
CA VAL A 144 -7.96 10.33 6.49
C VAL A 144 -9.21 11.03 5.93
N ASP A 145 -9.61 12.17 6.50
CA ASP A 145 -10.72 12.97 5.98
C ASP A 145 -10.42 13.50 4.56
N VAL A 146 -9.20 13.96 4.31
CA VAL A 146 -8.75 14.39 2.97
C VAL A 146 -8.81 13.24 1.97
N LEU A 147 -8.29 12.08 2.33
CA LEU A 147 -8.31 10.88 1.46
C LEU A 147 -9.75 10.42 1.17
N ALA A 148 -10.65 10.44 2.16
CA ALA A 148 -12.06 10.12 1.97
C ALA A 148 -12.74 11.05 0.96
N ALA A 149 -12.48 12.36 1.07
CA ALA A 149 -12.99 13.34 0.11
C ALA A 149 -12.43 13.11 -1.30
N LYS A 150 -11.14 12.79 -1.42
CA LYS A 150 -10.50 12.46 -2.70
C LYS A 150 -11.07 11.19 -3.33
N GLN A 151 -11.30 10.13 -2.55
CA GLN A 151 -11.95 8.92 -3.02
C GLN A 151 -13.35 9.20 -3.56
N GLN A 152 -14.14 10.00 -2.83
CA GLN A 152 -15.48 10.38 -3.26
C GLN A 152 -15.47 11.18 -4.57
N GLN A 153 -14.52 12.09 -4.76
CA GLN A 153 -14.40 12.94 -5.96
C GLN A 153 -13.91 12.17 -7.19
N SER A 154 -12.96 11.26 -7.01
CA SER A 154 -12.27 10.57 -8.11
C SER A 154 -12.85 9.19 -8.46
N GLY A 155 -13.52 8.54 -7.52
CA GLY A 155 -13.91 7.14 -7.62
C GLY A 155 -12.77 6.13 -7.39
N VAL A 156 -11.54 6.61 -7.17
CA VAL A 156 -10.38 5.75 -6.82
C VAL A 156 -10.58 5.19 -5.41
N LYS A 157 -10.27 3.92 -5.20
CA LYS A 157 -10.53 3.17 -3.96
C LYS A 157 -9.23 2.81 -3.26
N LEU A 158 -9.30 2.57 -1.96
CA LEU A 158 -8.18 2.01 -1.21
C LEU A 158 -8.13 0.48 -1.38
N LEU A 159 -7.00 -0.06 -1.86
CA LEU A 159 -6.78 -1.50 -1.86
C LEU A 159 -6.34 -1.96 -0.48
N TRP A 160 -5.31 -1.32 0.08
CA TRP A 160 -4.87 -1.55 1.44
C TRP A 160 -4.12 -0.34 2.02
N GLY A 161 -4.24 -0.19 3.32
CA GLY A 161 -3.40 0.69 4.12
C GLY A 161 -2.58 -0.12 5.10
N THR A 162 -1.52 0.47 5.63
CA THR A 162 -0.67 -0.14 6.66
C THR A 162 0.01 0.90 7.52
N ALA A 163 0.58 0.46 8.63
CA ALA A 163 1.45 1.25 9.49
C ALA A 163 2.92 1.03 9.11
N ASN A 164 3.68 2.11 8.98
CA ASN A 164 5.12 2.05 8.82
C ASN A 164 5.80 1.88 10.18
N CYS A 165 6.02 0.64 10.58
CA CYS A 165 6.71 0.29 11.81
C CYS A 165 8.20 -0.07 11.58
N PHE A 166 8.86 0.60 10.62
CA PHE A 166 10.23 0.24 10.23
C PHE A 166 11.14 1.44 9.92
N THR A 167 10.62 2.57 9.45
CA THR A 167 11.44 3.72 9.04
C THR A 167 11.91 4.55 10.24
N ASN A 168 11.06 4.77 11.25
CA ASN A 168 11.43 5.58 12.40
C ASN A 168 12.53 4.90 13.22
N PRO A 169 13.57 5.64 13.68
CA PRO A 169 14.67 5.09 14.49
C PRO A 169 14.24 4.31 15.74
N ARG A 170 13.05 4.58 16.30
CA ARG A 170 12.52 3.81 17.44
C ARG A 170 12.40 2.32 17.14
N TYR A 171 12.20 1.95 15.88
CA TYR A 171 12.07 0.58 15.42
C TYR A 171 13.38 -0.10 15.05
N GLY A 172 14.52 0.52 15.37
CA GLY A 172 15.83 -0.02 15.05
C GLY A 172 16.11 -1.43 15.61
N ALA A 173 15.44 -1.79 16.72
CA ALA A 173 15.50 -3.14 17.33
C ALA A 173 14.15 -3.88 17.20
N GLY A 174 13.43 -3.66 16.12
CA GLY A 174 12.09 -4.21 15.90
C GLY A 174 10.96 -3.31 16.36
N ALA A 175 9.75 -3.66 15.99
CA ALA A 175 8.50 -3.04 16.45
C ALA A 175 7.76 -4.02 17.37
N ALA A 176 7.18 -5.09 16.81
CA ALA A 176 6.57 -6.18 17.56
C ALA A 176 7.58 -7.01 18.36
N THR A 177 8.82 -7.12 17.87
CA THR A 177 9.93 -7.82 18.54
C THR A 177 10.71 -6.95 19.49
N ASN A 178 10.45 -5.65 19.55
CA ASN A 178 11.23 -4.73 20.37
C ASN A 178 11.17 -5.11 21.85
N PRO A 179 12.34 -5.18 22.55
CA PRO A 179 12.37 -5.48 23.99
C PRO A 179 11.82 -4.32 24.85
N ASP A 180 11.73 -3.11 24.30
CA ASP A 180 11.16 -1.95 24.96
C ASP A 180 9.63 -1.96 24.86
N PRO A 181 8.89 -2.08 25.98
CA PRO A 181 7.43 -2.11 25.97
C PRO A 181 6.79 -0.80 25.49
N GLU A 182 7.50 0.33 25.59
CA GLU A 182 7.00 1.61 25.05
C GLU A 182 7.00 1.60 23.51
N VAL A 183 8.06 1.04 22.90
CA VAL A 183 8.13 0.89 21.44
C VAL A 183 7.08 -0.10 20.95
N PHE A 184 6.92 -1.23 21.62
CA PHE A 184 5.87 -2.20 21.33
C PHE A 184 4.47 -1.55 21.39
N SER A 185 4.20 -0.75 22.43
CA SER A 185 2.91 -0.08 22.61
C SER A 185 2.67 0.99 21.55
N TRP A 186 3.74 1.69 21.13
CA TRP A 186 3.67 2.65 20.04
C TRP A 186 3.32 1.96 18.72
N ALA A 187 4.02 0.89 18.38
CA ALA A 187 3.75 0.08 17.19
C ALA A 187 2.31 -0.44 17.18
N ALA A 188 1.84 -0.98 18.29
CA ALA A 188 0.46 -1.45 18.42
C ALA A 188 -0.56 -0.32 18.21
N THR A 189 -0.30 0.88 18.74
CA THR A 189 -1.17 2.04 18.56
C THR A 189 -1.18 2.47 17.09
N GLN A 190 -0.02 2.48 16.44
CA GLN A 190 0.12 2.86 15.03
C GLN A 190 -0.64 1.87 14.13
N VAL A 191 -0.49 0.56 14.35
CA VAL A 191 -1.21 -0.48 13.60
C VAL A 191 -2.72 -0.37 13.80
N VAL A 192 -3.19 -0.20 15.04
CA VAL A 192 -4.61 0.00 15.34
C VAL A 192 -5.17 1.23 14.62
N THR A 193 -4.45 2.34 14.65
CA THR A 193 -4.86 3.59 14.03
C THR A 193 -4.92 3.47 12.51
N ALA A 194 -3.91 2.88 11.89
CA ALA A 194 -3.86 2.65 10.45
C ALA A 194 -4.94 1.66 9.99
N MET A 195 -5.24 0.62 10.79
CA MET A 195 -6.32 -0.33 10.46
C MET A 195 -7.71 0.32 10.59
N ASN A 196 -7.94 1.16 11.60
CA ASN A 196 -9.18 1.94 11.72
C ASN A 196 -9.37 2.86 10.51
N ALA A 197 -8.31 3.55 10.08
CA ALA A 197 -8.34 4.39 8.89
C ALA A 197 -8.61 3.58 7.62
N THR A 198 -7.96 2.43 7.46
CA THR A 198 -8.19 1.51 6.34
C THR A 198 -9.65 1.06 6.30
N HIS A 199 -10.23 0.71 7.45
CA HIS A 199 -11.65 0.34 7.54
C HIS A 199 -12.57 1.52 7.20
N GLN A 200 -12.29 2.71 7.72
CA GLN A 200 -13.06 3.94 7.43
C GLN A 200 -13.02 4.32 5.95
N LEU A 201 -11.88 4.16 5.30
CA LEU A 201 -11.68 4.45 3.88
C LEU A 201 -12.18 3.32 2.95
N GLY A 202 -12.77 2.26 3.49
CA GLY A 202 -13.30 1.14 2.72
C GLY A 202 -12.21 0.27 2.09
N GLY A 203 -11.02 0.22 2.68
CA GLY A 203 -9.92 -0.62 2.21
C GLY A 203 -10.29 -2.11 2.19
N GLU A 204 -9.82 -2.81 1.17
CA GLU A 204 -10.13 -4.22 0.97
C GLU A 204 -9.21 -5.17 1.75
N ASN A 205 -7.99 -4.70 2.09
CA ASN A 205 -6.99 -5.47 2.81
C ASN A 205 -6.24 -4.57 3.79
N TYR A 206 -5.46 -5.19 4.68
CA TYR A 206 -4.48 -4.55 5.54
C TYR A 206 -3.17 -5.33 5.47
N VAL A 207 -2.07 -4.68 5.09
CA VAL A 207 -0.76 -5.32 4.94
C VAL A 207 0.08 -5.11 6.19
N LEU A 208 0.89 -6.10 6.54
CA LEU A 208 1.91 -6.06 7.58
C LEU A 208 3.24 -6.47 6.95
N TRP A 209 4.15 -5.53 6.83
CA TRP A 209 5.50 -5.78 6.40
C TRP A 209 6.47 -5.68 7.57
N GLY A 210 7.21 -6.76 7.79
CA GLY A 210 8.07 -6.96 8.96
C GLY A 210 9.50 -6.46 8.77
N GLY A 211 9.75 -5.34 8.08
CA GLY A 211 11.09 -4.89 7.71
C GLY A 211 12.10 -4.74 8.85
N ARG A 212 11.63 -4.55 10.10
CA ARG A 212 12.47 -4.53 11.31
C ARG A 212 12.22 -5.71 12.25
N GLU A 213 11.36 -6.63 11.85
CA GLU A 213 11.09 -7.86 12.62
C GLU A 213 12.09 -8.96 12.22
N GLY A 214 13.21 -8.99 12.92
CA GLY A 214 14.32 -9.87 12.60
C GLY A 214 15.55 -9.52 13.42
N TYR A 215 16.72 -9.96 13.00
CA TYR A 215 17.96 -9.76 13.76
C TYR A 215 19.16 -9.43 12.87
N GLU A 216 20.11 -8.70 13.44
CA GLU A 216 21.41 -8.40 12.83
C GLU A 216 22.44 -9.51 13.13
N THR A 217 22.37 -10.11 14.33
CA THR A 217 23.26 -11.17 14.80
C THR A 217 22.60 -12.01 15.88
N LEU A 218 22.89 -13.30 15.90
CA LEU A 218 22.39 -14.23 16.94
C LEU A 218 23.09 -14.05 18.28
N LEU A 219 24.12 -13.22 18.38
CA LEU A 219 24.88 -13.02 19.63
C LEU A 219 24.06 -12.32 20.72
N ASN A 220 23.09 -11.52 20.34
CA ASN A 220 22.26 -10.70 21.23
C ASN A 220 20.75 -10.87 20.97
N THR A 221 20.34 -11.96 20.34
CA THR A 221 18.96 -12.21 19.95
C THR A 221 18.40 -13.45 20.66
N ASP A 222 17.27 -13.30 21.33
CA ASP A 222 16.46 -14.41 21.82
C ASP A 222 15.35 -14.71 20.80
N LEU A 223 15.66 -15.62 19.85
CA LEU A 223 14.71 -16.01 18.79
C LEU A 223 13.37 -16.51 19.32
N ARG A 224 13.35 -17.20 20.47
CA ARG A 224 12.09 -17.69 21.03
C ARG A 224 11.23 -16.54 21.52
N GLN A 225 11.81 -15.65 22.30
CA GLN A 225 11.12 -14.49 22.85
C GLN A 225 10.56 -13.61 21.74
N GLU A 226 11.37 -13.30 20.74
CA GLU A 226 10.95 -12.43 19.62
C GLU A 226 9.82 -13.08 18.81
N ARG A 227 9.89 -14.38 18.51
CA ARG A 227 8.80 -15.10 17.82
C ARG A 227 7.51 -15.13 18.64
N GLU A 228 7.61 -15.33 19.96
CA GLU A 228 6.44 -15.29 20.86
C GLU A 228 5.83 -13.87 20.91
N GLN A 229 6.64 -12.83 20.89
CA GLN A 229 6.19 -11.44 20.83
C GLN A 229 5.46 -11.13 19.52
N ILE A 230 6.01 -11.53 18.36
CA ILE A 230 5.33 -11.37 17.06
C ILE A 230 4.00 -12.14 17.06
N GLY A 231 4.00 -13.39 17.54
CA GLY A 231 2.78 -14.20 17.60
C GLY A 231 1.69 -13.53 18.42
N ARG A 232 2.05 -13.00 19.60
CA ARG A 232 1.12 -12.21 20.44
C ARG A 232 0.65 -10.94 19.75
N PHE A 233 1.56 -10.23 19.09
CA PHE A 233 1.22 -9.00 18.36
C PHE A 233 0.22 -9.30 17.24
N MET A 234 0.47 -10.32 16.42
CA MET A 234 -0.43 -10.73 15.33
C MET A 234 -1.80 -11.18 15.83
N GLN A 235 -1.85 -11.86 17.00
CA GLN A 235 -3.14 -12.18 17.62
C GLN A 235 -3.90 -10.90 18.01
N MET A 236 -3.22 -9.89 18.58
CA MET A 236 -3.84 -8.60 18.91
C MET A 236 -4.36 -7.88 17.65
N VAL A 237 -3.64 -7.99 16.52
CA VAL A 237 -4.08 -7.45 15.22
C VAL A 237 -5.36 -8.13 14.75
N VAL A 238 -5.43 -9.45 14.82
CA VAL A 238 -6.64 -10.23 14.47
C VAL A 238 -7.81 -9.88 15.39
N ASP A 239 -7.58 -9.81 16.68
CA ASP A 239 -8.61 -9.45 17.67
C ASP A 239 -9.16 -8.04 17.40
N HIS A 240 -8.28 -7.10 17.05
CA HIS A 240 -8.68 -5.74 16.69
C HIS A 240 -9.50 -5.70 15.40
N LYS A 241 -9.09 -6.42 14.35
CA LYS A 241 -9.85 -6.59 13.12
C LYS A 241 -11.29 -7.00 13.40
N HIS A 242 -11.47 -8.06 14.22
CA HIS A 242 -12.79 -8.55 14.60
C HIS A 242 -13.56 -7.54 15.46
N LYS A 243 -12.90 -6.88 16.41
CA LYS A 243 -13.49 -5.87 17.29
C LYS A 243 -14.10 -4.70 16.51
N ILE A 244 -13.44 -4.22 15.46
CA ILE A 244 -13.94 -3.10 14.65
C ILE A 244 -14.86 -3.55 13.50
N GLY A 245 -15.02 -4.86 13.28
CA GLY A 245 -15.81 -5.39 12.17
C GLY A 245 -15.16 -5.22 10.79
N PHE A 246 -13.84 -5.06 10.74
CA PHE A 246 -13.11 -4.98 9.47
C PHE A 246 -13.17 -6.33 8.74
N ARG A 247 -13.75 -6.36 7.53
CA ARG A 247 -13.92 -7.57 6.74
C ARG A 247 -12.80 -7.82 5.75
N GLY A 248 -11.88 -6.88 5.62
CA GLY A 248 -10.71 -6.99 4.74
C GLY A 248 -9.78 -8.12 5.15
N THR A 249 -8.93 -8.54 4.23
CA THR A 249 -7.93 -9.58 4.48
C THR A 249 -6.71 -8.97 5.17
N LEU A 250 -6.22 -9.63 6.23
CA LEU A 250 -4.89 -9.34 6.79
C LEU A 250 -3.84 -10.05 5.94
N LEU A 251 -2.79 -9.35 5.59
CA LEU A 251 -1.72 -9.85 4.73
C LEU A 251 -0.37 -9.64 5.41
N ILE A 252 0.46 -10.68 5.46
CA ILE A 252 1.89 -10.54 5.73
C ILE A 252 2.62 -10.49 4.39
N GLU A 253 3.58 -9.59 4.27
CA GLU A 253 4.44 -9.48 3.09
C GLU A 253 5.81 -10.06 3.40
N PRO A 254 6.12 -11.27 2.90
CA PRO A 254 7.38 -11.93 3.17
C PRO A 254 8.56 -11.19 2.53
N LYS A 255 9.66 -11.12 3.27
CA LYS A 255 10.96 -10.65 2.80
C LYS A 255 12.08 -11.31 3.61
N PRO A 256 13.17 -11.81 2.99
CA PRO A 256 14.21 -12.52 3.74
C PRO A 256 15.14 -11.58 4.52
N GLN A 257 15.32 -10.36 4.02
CA GLN A 257 16.29 -9.40 4.55
C GLN A 257 15.95 -7.98 4.07
N GLU A 258 16.65 -6.98 4.62
CA GLU A 258 16.53 -5.55 4.32
C GLU A 258 15.23 -4.90 4.84
N PRO A 259 15.40 -3.95 5.77
CA PRO A 259 16.68 -3.42 6.28
C PRO A 259 17.36 -4.31 7.32
N THR A 260 16.66 -5.24 7.95
CA THR A 260 17.23 -6.22 8.89
C THR A 260 18.01 -7.28 8.13
N LYS A 261 19.08 -7.82 8.72
CA LYS A 261 19.93 -8.82 8.03
C LYS A 261 19.24 -10.17 7.87
N HIS A 262 18.35 -10.52 8.78
CA HIS A 262 17.54 -11.75 8.75
C HIS A 262 16.15 -11.42 9.27
N GLN A 263 15.15 -11.41 8.38
CA GLN A 263 13.75 -11.22 8.75
C GLN A 263 13.10 -12.56 9.14
N TYR A 264 12.08 -12.51 10.02
CA TYR A 264 11.37 -13.70 10.47
C TYR A 264 10.34 -14.20 9.46
N ASP A 265 9.87 -13.35 8.58
CA ASP A 265 8.90 -13.60 7.51
C ASP A 265 9.57 -13.89 6.15
N TYR A 266 10.58 -14.76 6.16
CA TYR A 266 11.54 -15.01 5.08
C TYR A 266 10.89 -15.28 3.71
N ASP A 267 9.92 -16.19 3.66
CA ASP A 267 9.21 -16.65 2.45
C ASP A 267 7.80 -17.16 2.81
N VAL A 268 7.03 -17.56 1.82
CA VAL A 268 5.67 -18.10 2.00
C VAL A 268 5.66 -19.31 2.94
N ALA A 269 6.61 -20.24 2.81
CA ALA A 269 6.66 -21.45 3.63
C ALA A 269 6.96 -21.13 5.09
N THR A 270 7.88 -20.19 5.34
CA THR A 270 8.23 -19.71 6.68
C THR A 270 7.06 -18.98 7.32
N VAL A 271 6.37 -18.09 6.58
CA VAL A 271 5.16 -17.42 7.07
C VAL A 271 4.08 -18.44 7.40
N TYR A 272 3.83 -19.42 6.53
CA TYR A 272 2.84 -20.47 6.82
C TYR A 272 3.18 -21.26 8.09
N GLY A 273 4.45 -21.63 8.26
CA GLY A 273 4.92 -22.30 9.48
C GLY A 273 4.69 -21.46 10.75
N PHE A 274 4.94 -20.16 10.68
CA PHE A 274 4.65 -19.21 11.75
C PHE A 274 3.14 -19.12 12.04
N LEU A 275 2.33 -18.92 11.00
CA LEU A 275 0.87 -18.85 11.16
C LEU A 275 0.29 -20.12 11.78
N LYS A 276 0.78 -21.29 11.37
CA LYS A 276 0.39 -22.59 11.97
C LYS A 276 0.78 -22.70 13.44
N GLN A 277 1.95 -22.21 13.81
CA GLN A 277 2.43 -22.24 15.20
C GLN A 277 1.49 -21.47 16.14
N PHE A 278 0.92 -20.35 15.66
CA PHE A 278 0.05 -19.47 16.47
C PHE A 278 -1.44 -19.61 16.15
N GLY A 279 -1.83 -20.54 15.27
CA GLY A 279 -3.25 -20.77 14.91
C GLY A 279 -3.88 -19.65 14.08
N LEU A 280 -3.09 -18.90 13.33
CA LEU A 280 -3.48 -17.70 12.57
C LEU A 280 -3.67 -17.96 11.06
N GLU A 281 -3.46 -19.18 10.57
CA GLU A 281 -3.47 -19.53 9.15
C GLU A 281 -4.83 -19.36 8.46
N LYS A 282 -5.91 -19.20 9.22
CA LYS A 282 -7.25 -18.91 8.69
C LYS A 282 -7.58 -17.42 8.65
N GLU A 283 -6.82 -16.61 9.38
CA GLU A 283 -7.05 -15.17 9.55
C GLU A 283 -6.14 -14.31 8.67
N ILE A 284 -4.94 -14.81 8.40
CA ILE A 284 -3.88 -14.05 7.73
C ILE A 284 -3.46 -14.80 6.46
N LYS A 285 -3.23 -14.04 5.40
CA LYS A 285 -2.70 -14.51 4.11
C LYS A 285 -1.41 -13.79 3.79
N VAL A 286 -0.87 -13.97 2.59
CA VAL A 286 0.35 -13.31 2.15
C VAL A 286 0.10 -12.32 1.02
N ASN A 287 0.86 -11.22 1.02
CA ASN A 287 1.08 -10.32 -0.10
C ASN A 287 2.47 -10.63 -0.65
N ILE A 288 2.55 -11.13 -1.88
CA ILE A 288 3.83 -11.61 -2.44
C ILE A 288 4.42 -10.56 -3.35
N GLU A 289 5.59 -10.06 -2.98
CA GLU A 289 6.38 -9.17 -3.80
C GLU A 289 7.39 -9.97 -4.64
N ALA A 290 7.45 -9.69 -5.95
CA ALA A 290 8.30 -10.43 -6.88
C ALA A 290 9.79 -10.33 -6.54
N ASN A 291 10.27 -9.14 -6.18
CA ASN A 291 11.68 -8.97 -5.81
C ASN A 291 12.02 -9.66 -4.48
N HIS A 292 11.09 -9.67 -3.52
CA HIS A 292 11.27 -10.38 -2.25
C HIS A 292 11.39 -11.90 -2.46
N ALA A 293 10.59 -12.47 -3.37
CA ALA A 293 10.73 -13.88 -3.78
C ALA A 293 12.13 -14.16 -4.36
N THR A 294 12.61 -13.27 -5.23
CA THR A 294 13.95 -13.36 -5.82
C THR A 294 15.05 -13.33 -4.76
N LEU A 295 14.94 -12.43 -3.78
CA LEU A 295 15.87 -12.34 -2.64
C LEU A 295 15.87 -13.59 -1.77
N ALA A 296 14.72 -14.23 -1.61
CA ALA A 296 14.58 -15.49 -0.89
C ALA A 296 15.15 -16.70 -1.66
N GLY A 297 15.64 -16.50 -2.89
CA GLY A 297 16.17 -17.56 -3.75
C GLY A 297 15.10 -18.34 -4.50
N HIS A 298 13.88 -17.80 -4.60
CA HIS A 298 12.73 -18.38 -5.27
C HIS A 298 12.41 -17.63 -6.57
N SER A 299 11.70 -18.30 -7.48
CA SER A 299 11.02 -17.59 -8.56
C SER A 299 9.68 -17.04 -8.06
N PHE A 300 9.21 -15.97 -8.68
CA PHE A 300 7.93 -15.36 -8.31
C PHE A 300 6.76 -16.36 -8.41
N HIS A 301 6.69 -17.13 -9.49
CA HIS A 301 5.64 -18.15 -9.65
C HIS A 301 5.76 -19.31 -8.65
N HIS A 302 6.96 -19.61 -8.09
CA HIS A 302 7.11 -20.58 -7.02
C HIS A 302 6.38 -20.11 -5.75
N GLU A 303 6.59 -18.87 -5.34
CA GLU A 303 5.95 -18.30 -4.15
C GLU A 303 4.43 -18.24 -4.32
N ILE A 304 3.94 -17.82 -5.50
CA ILE A 304 2.50 -17.83 -5.82
C ILE A 304 1.90 -19.24 -5.73
N ALA A 305 2.53 -20.21 -6.38
CA ALA A 305 2.06 -21.60 -6.38
C ALA A 305 2.08 -22.20 -4.97
N SER A 306 3.11 -21.91 -4.19
CA SER A 306 3.22 -22.33 -2.78
C SER A 306 2.11 -21.73 -1.92
N ALA A 307 1.85 -20.43 -2.05
CA ALA A 307 0.80 -19.76 -1.31
C ALA A 307 -0.60 -20.30 -1.67
N ILE A 308 -0.85 -20.58 -2.94
CA ILE A 308 -2.10 -21.21 -3.41
C ILE A 308 -2.25 -22.61 -2.82
N ALA A 309 -1.20 -23.44 -2.90
CA ALA A 309 -1.21 -24.82 -2.38
C ALA A 309 -1.44 -24.86 -0.86
N LEU A 310 -0.92 -23.89 -0.12
CA LEU A 310 -1.08 -23.75 1.33
C LEU A 310 -2.38 -23.02 1.74
N GLY A 311 -3.14 -22.48 0.78
CA GLY A 311 -4.42 -21.80 1.02
C GLY A 311 -4.27 -20.39 1.63
N ILE A 312 -3.09 -19.79 1.56
CA ILE A 312 -2.78 -18.47 2.14
C ILE A 312 -2.48 -17.39 1.08
N PHE A 313 -2.72 -17.64 -0.19
CA PHE A 313 -2.57 -16.61 -1.22
C PHE A 313 -3.59 -15.46 -1.01
N GLY A 314 -3.12 -14.22 -1.05
CA GLY A 314 -3.93 -13.03 -0.81
C GLY A 314 -3.79 -11.96 -1.87
N SER A 315 -2.59 -11.44 -2.08
CA SER A 315 -2.31 -10.33 -2.99
C SER A 315 -0.90 -10.44 -3.56
N VAL A 316 -0.60 -9.55 -4.50
CA VAL A 316 0.71 -9.43 -5.15
C VAL A 316 1.15 -7.99 -5.11
N ASP A 317 2.42 -7.76 -4.77
CA ASP A 317 3.12 -6.50 -5.03
C ASP A 317 4.00 -6.71 -6.28
N ALA A 318 3.59 -6.08 -7.37
CA ALA A 318 4.17 -6.35 -8.67
C ALA A 318 5.37 -5.44 -8.94
N ASN A 319 6.55 -6.00 -8.76
CA ASN A 319 7.82 -5.40 -9.14
C ASN A 319 8.75 -6.46 -9.77
N ARG A 320 10.03 -6.20 -9.80
CA ARG A 320 11.05 -7.11 -10.32
C ARG A 320 12.39 -6.85 -9.66
N GLY A 321 13.18 -7.91 -9.45
CA GLY A 321 14.60 -7.87 -9.11
C GLY A 321 15.41 -8.83 -9.97
N ASP A 322 16.72 -8.62 -10.00
CA ASP A 322 17.67 -9.53 -10.66
C ASP A 322 18.29 -10.47 -9.62
N PRO A 323 18.20 -11.80 -9.81
CA PRO A 323 18.70 -12.80 -8.86
C PRO A 323 20.17 -12.65 -8.47
N GLN A 324 20.97 -12.07 -9.37
CA GLN A 324 22.41 -11.90 -9.16
C GLN A 324 22.77 -10.68 -8.28
N LEU A 325 21.86 -9.74 -8.11
CA LEU A 325 22.16 -8.51 -7.38
C LEU A 325 22.19 -8.70 -5.86
N GLY A 326 21.34 -9.60 -5.33
CA GLY A 326 21.33 -9.96 -3.92
C GLY A 326 20.78 -8.87 -2.99
N TRP A 327 20.10 -7.87 -3.54
CA TRP A 327 19.44 -6.78 -2.82
C TRP A 327 18.17 -6.33 -3.55
N ASP A 328 17.29 -5.65 -2.82
CA ASP A 328 16.03 -5.18 -3.35
C ASP A 328 16.25 -3.97 -4.28
N THR A 329 15.96 -4.17 -5.56
CA THR A 329 16.08 -3.12 -6.57
C THR A 329 14.74 -2.51 -6.94
N ASP A 330 13.64 -3.15 -6.54
CA ASP A 330 12.26 -2.70 -6.74
C ASP A 330 12.02 -2.12 -8.14
N GLN A 331 12.46 -2.89 -9.15
CA GLN A 331 12.36 -2.48 -10.54
C GLN A 331 10.92 -2.61 -11.04
N PHE A 332 10.57 -1.83 -12.05
CA PHE A 332 9.28 -1.96 -12.71
C PHE A 332 9.14 -3.36 -13.37
N PRO A 333 8.00 -4.06 -13.23
CA PRO A 333 7.80 -5.40 -13.76
C PRO A 333 7.71 -5.36 -15.29
N ASN A 334 8.71 -5.89 -15.99
CA ASN A 334 8.81 -5.86 -17.43
C ASN A 334 9.05 -7.25 -18.08
N SER A 335 9.00 -8.33 -17.29
CA SER A 335 9.14 -9.70 -17.78
C SER A 335 7.78 -10.27 -18.17
N VAL A 336 7.52 -10.41 -19.48
CA VAL A 336 6.27 -11.01 -19.98
C VAL A 336 6.17 -12.48 -19.57
N GLU A 337 7.28 -13.23 -19.62
CA GLU A 337 7.32 -14.65 -19.24
C GLU A 337 6.95 -14.84 -17.78
N GLU A 338 7.59 -14.11 -16.87
CA GLU A 338 7.35 -14.21 -15.43
C GLU A 338 5.90 -13.89 -15.08
N ASN A 339 5.38 -12.77 -15.61
CA ASN A 339 4.01 -12.37 -15.37
C ASN A 339 2.99 -13.36 -15.97
N ALA A 340 3.27 -13.95 -17.12
CA ALA A 340 2.41 -14.97 -17.71
C ALA A 340 2.37 -16.27 -16.89
N LEU A 341 3.49 -16.65 -16.25
CA LEU A 341 3.54 -17.82 -15.37
C LEU A 341 2.78 -17.60 -14.05
N VAL A 342 2.72 -16.35 -13.58
CA VAL A 342 2.00 -15.97 -12.36
C VAL A 342 0.49 -15.91 -12.59
N MET A 343 0.04 -15.47 -13.77
CA MET A 343 -1.38 -15.41 -14.18
C MET A 343 -1.99 -16.79 -14.38
#